data_618623fe2dc974120bed80d632bc94e3
#
_entry.id   618623fe2dc974120bed80d632bc94e3
#
_cell.length_a   1.000
_cell.length_b   1.000
_cell.length_c   1.000
_cell.angle_alpha   90.00
_cell.angle_beta   90.00
_cell.angle_gamma   90.00
#
_symmetry.space_group_name_H-M   'P 1'
#
loop_
_entity.id
_entity.type
_entity.pdbx_description
1 polymer ?
#
loop_
_entity_poly.entity_id
_entity_poly.type
_entity_poly.pdbx_seq_one_letter_code
_entity_poly.pdbx_strand_id
1 'polypeptide(L)'
;GVVIHYVGNPGTTARANRNYFESLSAGTDEVYASSHFIVGPEGEVIACVPLTEVAYASNSRNDDTVSIEVCHPDETGEFSQVTYDRAVELTAWLCEEFHLDPEEDVIRHYDVTGKLCPLYYVEHPEAWDAFLQDVAAAQEAL
;
A
#
# COMPACT_ATOMS: atom_id res chain seq x y z
N GLY A 1 1.52 9.74 7.65
CA GLY A 1 2.19 9.28 6.45
C GLY A 1 1.41 8.22 5.67
N VAL A 2 2.01 7.72 4.63
CA VAL A 2 1.46 6.63 3.82
C VAL A 2 2.39 5.43 3.92
N VAL A 3 1.83 4.26 4.24
CA VAL A 3 2.60 3.01 4.30
C VAL A 3 2.23 2.13 3.11
N ILE A 4 3.24 1.76 2.33
CA ILE A 4 3.07 0.89 1.17
C ILE A 4 3.34 -0.56 1.58
N HIS A 5 2.40 -1.44 1.22
CA HIS A 5 2.47 -2.87 1.43
C HIS A 5 2.30 -3.60 0.10
N TYR A 6 2.74 -4.85 0.04
CA TYR A 6 2.30 -5.76 -1.01
C TYR A 6 1.36 -6.80 -0.38
N VAL A 7 0.42 -7.33 -1.16
CA VAL A 7 -0.56 -8.27 -0.60
C VAL A 7 0.07 -9.60 -0.16
N GLY A 8 1.23 -9.96 -0.72
CA GLY A 8 1.93 -11.19 -0.37
C GLY A 8 1.26 -12.44 -0.91
N ASN A 9 0.33 -12.30 -1.84
CA ASN A 9 -0.46 -13.38 -2.40
C ASN A 9 -0.51 -13.20 -3.93
N PRO A 10 0.49 -13.76 -4.65
CA PRO A 10 0.67 -13.48 -6.08
C PRO A 10 -0.57 -13.82 -6.92
N GLY A 11 -0.84 -12.98 -7.91
CA GLY A 11 -1.91 -13.21 -8.88
C GLY A 11 -3.33 -12.97 -8.36
N THR A 12 -3.50 -12.49 -7.15
CA THR A 12 -4.83 -12.23 -6.60
C THR A 12 -5.36 -10.85 -7.02
N THR A 13 -6.68 -10.71 -7.04
CA THR A 13 -7.34 -9.44 -7.36
C THR A 13 -7.51 -8.57 -6.12
N ALA A 14 -7.78 -7.28 -6.34
CA ALA A 14 -8.09 -6.38 -5.24
C ALA A 14 -9.34 -6.83 -4.48
N ARG A 15 -10.36 -7.28 -5.21
CA ARG A 15 -11.60 -7.78 -4.59
C ARG A 15 -11.37 -9.01 -3.73
N ALA A 16 -10.53 -9.94 -4.17
CA ALA A 16 -10.20 -11.14 -3.39
C ALA A 16 -9.52 -10.78 -2.07
N ASN A 17 -8.59 -9.83 -2.11
CA ASN A 17 -7.90 -9.36 -0.91
C ASN A 17 -8.84 -8.58 0.01
N ARG A 18 -9.72 -7.75 -0.53
CA ARG A 18 -10.75 -7.06 0.25
C ARG A 18 -11.65 -8.05 0.97
N ASN A 19 -12.11 -9.09 0.26
CA ASN A 19 -12.97 -10.11 0.84
C ASN A 19 -12.27 -10.87 1.96
N TYR A 20 -10.97 -11.13 1.80
CA TYR A 20 -10.16 -11.75 2.84
C TYR A 20 -10.10 -10.87 4.11
N PHE A 21 -9.82 -9.58 3.95
CA PHE A 21 -9.80 -8.65 5.08
C PHE A 21 -11.17 -8.55 5.76
N GLU A 22 -12.24 -8.53 4.98
CA GLU A 22 -13.60 -8.51 5.51
C GLU A 22 -13.90 -9.78 6.32
N SER A 23 -13.44 -10.95 5.87
CA SER A 23 -13.62 -12.21 6.60
C SER A 23 -12.88 -12.20 7.94
N LEU A 24 -11.70 -11.58 8.01
CA LEU A 24 -10.95 -11.44 9.26
C LEU A 24 -11.67 -10.53 10.25
N SER A 25 -12.26 -9.43 9.77
CA SER A 25 -12.97 -8.49 10.65
C SER A 25 -14.28 -9.05 11.17
N ALA A 26 -14.93 -9.95 10.41
CA ALA A 26 -16.18 -10.59 10.79
C ALA A 26 -15.97 -11.86 11.62
N GLY A 27 -14.75 -12.37 11.66
CA GLY A 27 -14.42 -13.64 12.32
C GLY A 27 -14.22 -13.50 13.82
N THR A 28 -14.14 -14.67 14.46
CA THR A 28 -13.84 -14.79 15.89
C THR A 28 -12.34 -14.94 16.12
N ASP A 29 -11.54 -14.88 15.07
CA ASP A 29 -10.10 -15.06 15.14
C ASP A 29 -9.41 -13.85 15.75
N GLU A 30 -8.31 -14.08 16.43
CA GLU A 30 -7.50 -13.03 17.02
C GLU A 30 -6.65 -12.28 15.96
N VAL A 31 -6.60 -12.79 14.73
CA VAL A 31 -5.88 -12.15 13.63
C VAL A 31 -6.72 -11.04 13.05
N TYR A 32 -6.19 -9.83 13.05
CA TYR A 32 -6.87 -8.64 12.59
C TYR A 32 -5.96 -7.95 11.56
N ALA A 33 -6.46 -7.82 10.33
CA ALA A 33 -5.75 -7.11 9.27
C ALA A 33 -6.74 -6.35 8.40
N SER A 34 -6.36 -5.14 8.03
CA SER A 34 -7.15 -4.28 7.14
C SER A 34 -6.24 -3.24 6.50
N SER A 35 -6.71 -2.60 5.43
CA SER A 35 -6.01 -1.48 4.83
C SER A 35 -7.02 -0.44 4.36
N HIS A 36 -6.58 0.79 4.12
CA HIS A 36 -7.46 1.84 3.60
C HIS A 36 -7.77 1.59 2.13
N PHE A 37 -6.77 1.20 1.35
CA PHE A 37 -6.92 0.98 -0.09
C PHE A 37 -6.21 -0.29 -0.53
N ILE A 38 -6.73 -0.89 -1.60
CA ILE A 38 -6.06 -1.98 -2.32
C ILE A 38 -5.98 -1.58 -3.79
N VAL A 39 -4.79 -1.67 -4.39
CA VAL A 39 -4.58 -1.45 -5.82
C VAL A 39 -4.44 -2.81 -6.50
N GLY A 40 -5.31 -3.08 -7.46
CA GLY A 40 -5.39 -4.39 -8.11
C GLY A 40 -4.56 -4.54 -9.36
N PRO A 41 -4.54 -5.77 -9.93
CA PRO A 41 -3.70 -6.10 -11.09
C PRO A 41 -4.07 -5.36 -12.37
N GLU A 42 -5.29 -4.81 -12.46
CA GLU A 42 -5.72 -4.02 -13.61
C GLU A 42 -5.72 -2.52 -13.32
N GLY A 43 -5.15 -2.11 -12.19
CA GLY A 43 -5.13 -0.72 -11.75
C GLY A 43 -6.40 -0.27 -11.04
N GLU A 44 -7.31 -1.19 -10.75
CA GLU A 44 -8.49 -0.87 -9.97
C GLU A 44 -8.12 -0.56 -8.51
N VAL A 45 -8.80 0.42 -7.93
CA VAL A 45 -8.60 0.80 -6.53
C VAL A 45 -9.88 0.50 -5.75
N ILE A 46 -9.74 -0.24 -4.66
CA ILE A 46 -10.86 -0.50 -3.75
C ILE A 46 -10.57 0.20 -2.42
N ALA A 47 -11.51 1.04 -1.98
CA ALA A 47 -11.45 1.65 -0.66
C ALA A 47 -12.09 0.68 0.32
N CYS A 48 -11.33 0.25 1.34
CA CYS A 48 -11.76 -0.76 2.30
C CYS A 48 -12.10 -0.17 3.66
N VAL A 49 -11.24 0.74 4.14
CA VAL A 49 -11.44 1.43 5.42
C VAL A 49 -11.49 2.92 5.12
N PRO A 50 -12.48 3.67 5.64
CA PRO A 50 -12.51 5.12 5.45
C PRO A 50 -11.27 5.80 6.00
N LEU A 51 -10.85 6.90 5.37
CA LEU A 51 -9.65 7.64 5.80
C LEU A 51 -9.77 8.22 7.21
N THR A 52 -10.99 8.32 7.72
CA THR A 52 -11.26 8.78 9.09
C THR A 52 -11.10 7.68 10.14
N GLU A 53 -10.86 6.45 9.71
CA GLU A 53 -10.73 5.30 10.61
C GLU A 53 -9.33 4.70 10.53
N VAL A 54 -8.92 4.02 11.60
CA VAL A 54 -7.64 3.33 11.70
C VAL A 54 -7.72 2.00 10.95
N ALA A 55 -6.73 1.72 10.09
CA ALA A 55 -6.55 0.40 9.49
C ALA A 55 -5.45 -0.37 10.23
N TYR A 56 -5.64 -1.68 10.38
CA TYR A 56 -4.71 -2.55 11.11
C TYR A 56 -3.74 -3.23 10.16
N ALA A 57 -2.79 -2.46 9.61
CA ALA A 57 -1.85 -2.93 8.60
C ALA A 57 -0.39 -2.63 8.93
N SER A 58 -0.11 -1.64 9.75
CA SER A 58 1.22 -1.05 9.93
C SER A 58 1.68 -1.04 11.39
N ASN A 59 1.16 -1.93 12.20
CA ASN A 59 1.57 -2.14 13.59
C ASN A 59 1.56 -0.83 14.40
N SER A 60 2.71 -0.37 14.90
CA SER A 60 2.80 0.83 15.74
C SER A 60 2.44 2.12 15.00
N ARG A 61 2.38 2.10 13.67
CA ARG A 61 2.05 3.27 12.86
C ARG A 61 0.59 3.27 12.36
N ASN A 62 -0.26 2.38 12.89
CA ASN A 62 -1.67 2.32 12.49
C ASN A 62 -2.41 3.65 12.73
N ASP A 63 -2.11 4.34 13.84
CA ASP A 63 -2.86 5.53 14.25
C ASP A 63 -2.57 6.78 13.41
N ASP A 64 -1.42 6.84 12.73
CA ASP A 64 -1.00 8.05 12.03
C ASP A 64 -0.69 7.84 10.56
N THR A 65 -1.11 6.71 9.98
CA THR A 65 -0.81 6.40 8.57
C THR A 65 -2.03 5.93 7.80
N VAL A 66 -1.98 6.16 6.48
CA VAL A 66 -2.88 5.55 5.50
C VAL A 66 -2.15 4.36 4.90
N SER A 67 -2.81 3.21 4.86
CA SER A 67 -2.21 1.97 4.36
C SER A 67 -2.74 1.64 2.97
N ILE A 68 -1.82 1.32 2.04
CA ILE A 68 -2.12 0.88 0.69
C ILE A 68 -1.54 -0.51 0.49
N GLU A 69 -2.38 -1.48 0.19
CA GLU A 69 -1.99 -2.83 -0.21
C GLU A 69 -1.95 -2.89 -1.73
N VAL A 70 -0.85 -3.36 -2.28
CA VAL A 70 -0.64 -3.39 -3.73
C VAL A 70 -0.51 -4.83 -4.20
N CYS A 71 -1.33 -5.19 -5.20
CA CYS A 71 -1.30 -6.51 -5.82
C CYS A 71 -0.07 -6.67 -6.70
N HIS A 72 0.36 -7.91 -6.90
CA HIS A 72 1.55 -8.23 -7.71
C HIS A 72 1.33 -9.55 -8.44
N PRO A 73 1.90 -9.71 -9.65
CA PRO A 73 1.61 -10.90 -10.47
C PRO A 73 2.37 -12.16 -10.04
N ASP A 74 3.54 -12.03 -9.43
CA ASP A 74 4.38 -13.18 -9.09
C ASP A 74 5.02 -13.07 -7.71
N GLU A 75 5.83 -14.06 -7.37
CA GLU A 75 6.45 -14.19 -6.05
C GLU A 75 7.54 -13.17 -5.77
N THR A 76 8.06 -12.48 -6.80
CA THR A 76 9.06 -11.42 -6.60
C THR A 76 8.47 -10.22 -5.86
N GLY A 77 7.16 -10.04 -5.96
CA GLY A 77 6.46 -8.90 -5.36
C GLY A 77 6.55 -7.62 -6.20
N GLU A 78 7.20 -7.67 -7.37
CA GLU A 78 7.26 -6.51 -8.25
C GLU A 78 5.87 -6.20 -8.80
N PHE A 79 5.47 -4.93 -8.75
CA PHE A 79 4.18 -4.51 -9.26
C PHE A 79 4.20 -4.48 -10.79
N SER A 80 3.10 -4.92 -11.43
CA SER A 80 2.96 -4.71 -12.88
C SER A 80 2.91 -3.21 -13.18
N GLN A 81 3.19 -2.83 -14.42
CA GLN A 81 3.24 -1.41 -14.79
C GLN A 81 1.91 -0.69 -14.52
N VAL A 82 0.79 -1.33 -14.87
CA VAL A 82 -0.55 -0.75 -14.65
C VAL A 82 -0.81 -0.54 -13.16
N THR A 83 -0.50 -1.51 -12.35
CA THR A 83 -0.66 -1.45 -10.89
C THR A 83 0.28 -0.41 -10.28
N TYR A 84 1.54 -0.40 -10.72
CA TYR A 84 2.55 0.56 -10.28
C TYR A 84 2.10 1.99 -10.55
N ASP A 85 1.67 2.27 -11.78
CA ASP A 85 1.24 3.62 -12.16
C ASP A 85 0.07 4.09 -11.30
N ARG A 86 -0.87 3.20 -11.02
CA ARG A 86 -2.02 3.55 -10.18
C ARG A 86 -1.62 3.75 -8.72
N ALA A 87 -0.70 2.94 -8.21
CA ALA A 87 -0.18 3.11 -6.85
C ALA A 87 0.55 4.45 -6.70
N VAL A 88 1.31 4.86 -7.71
CA VAL A 88 1.96 6.18 -7.77
C VAL A 88 0.91 7.29 -7.72
N GLU A 89 -0.10 7.23 -8.57
CA GLU A 89 -1.16 8.24 -8.63
C GLU A 89 -1.91 8.37 -7.31
N LEU A 90 -2.30 7.24 -6.72
CA LEU A 90 -3.02 7.23 -5.45
C LEU A 90 -2.17 7.80 -4.32
N THR A 91 -0.92 7.40 -4.25
CA THR A 91 0.01 7.89 -3.22
C THR A 91 0.25 9.38 -3.38
N ALA A 92 0.44 9.86 -4.61
CA ALA A 92 0.61 11.29 -4.91
C ALA A 92 -0.62 12.09 -4.48
N TRP A 93 -1.81 11.58 -4.76
CA TRP A 93 -3.06 12.22 -4.37
C TRP A 93 -3.17 12.33 -2.84
N LEU A 94 -2.82 11.27 -2.12
CA LEU A 94 -2.82 11.28 -0.65
C LEU A 94 -1.81 12.28 -0.10
N CYS A 95 -0.61 12.34 -0.69
CA CYS A 95 0.40 13.31 -0.28
C CYS A 95 -0.07 14.75 -0.47
N GLU A 96 -0.73 15.03 -1.60
CA GLU A 96 -1.29 16.38 -1.84
C GLU A 96 -2.41 16.69 -0.86
N GLU A 97 -3.31 15.74 -0.62
CA GLU A 97 -4.47 15.94 0.25
C GLU A 97 -4.07 16.19 1.71
N PHE A 98 -3.05 15.49 2.19
CA PHE A 98 -2.60 15.58 3.58
C PHE A 98 -1.31 16.40 3.75
N HIS A 99 -0.87 17.10 2.72
CA HIS A 99 0.34 17.94 2.74
C HIS A 99 1.59 17.18 3.19
N LEU A 100 1.81 16.01 2.59
CA LEU A 100 2.94 15.13 2.92
C LEU A 100 4.08 15.30 1.92
N ASP A 101 5.31 15.04 2.41
CA ASP A 101 6.52 14.98 1.59
C ASP A 101 6.78 13.51 1.24
N PRO A 102 6.74 13.12 -0.06
CA PRO A 102 6.95 11.73 -0.44
C PRO A 102 8.24 11.11 0.09
N GLU A 103 9.32 11.86 0.14
CA GLU A 103 10.61 11.33 0.60
C GLU A 103 10.63 11.01 2.09
N GLU A 104 9.86 11.71 2.91
CA GLU A 104 9.86 11.54 4.35
C GLU A 104 8.64 10.79 4.86
N ASP A 105 7.50 10.97 4.21
CA ASP A 105 6.19 10.54 4.73
C ASP A 105 5.63 9.31 4.05
N VAL A 106 6.19 8.88 2.92
CA VAL A 106 5.83 7.63 2.25
C VAL A 106 6.86 6.58 2.62
N ILE A 107 6.42 5.57 3.35
CA ILE A 107 7.32 4.55 3.91
C ILE A 107 6.83 3.15 3.56
N ARG A 108 7.70 2.17 3.77
CA ARG A 108 7.38 0.75 3.61
C ARG A 108 7.00 0.16 4.97
N HIS A 109 6.25 -0.91 4.98
CA HIS A 109 6.02 -1.68 6.22
C HIS A 109 7.36 -2.10 6.83
N TYR A 110 8.36 -2.42 6.00
CA TYR A 110 9.73 -2.71 6.42
C TYR A 110 10.31 -1.61 7.31
N ASP A 111 10.03 -0.36 6.99
CA ASP A 111 10.55 0.78 7.75
C ASP A 111 9.94 0.89 9.15
N VAL A 112 8.79 0.24 9.36
CA VAL A 112 8.10 0.22 10.67
C VAL A 112 8.58 -0.96 11.51
N THR A 113 8.64 -2.17 10.94
CA THR A 113 8.82 -3.41 11.72
C THR A 113 10.00 -4.28 11.27
N GLY A 114 10.62 -4.00 10.13
CA GLY A 114 11.63 -4.87 9.53
C GLY A 114 11.06 -6.03 8.73
N LYS A 115 9.73 -6.15 8.63
CA LYS A 115 9.09 -7.15 7.77
C LYS A 115 9.42 -6.87 6.31
N LEU A 116 9.70 -7.93 5.51
CA LEU A 116 10.02 -7.78 4.10
C LEU A 116 8.75 -7.46 3.28
N CYS A 117 8.25 -6.24 3.45
CA CYS A 117 7.02 -5.77 2.84
C CYS A 117 7.17 -4.28 2.49
N PRO A 118 6.97 -3.89 1.24
CA PRO A 118 6.74 -4.73 0.05
C PRO A 118 8.05 -5.40 -0.42
N LEU A 119 8.00 -6.70 -0.59
CA LEU A 119 9.21 -7.54 -0.77
C LEU A 119 10.18 -7.02 -1.84
N TYR A 120 9.69 -6.81 -3.08
CA TYR A 120 10.56 -6.39 -4.18
C TYR A 120 11.28 -5.08 -3.86
N TYR A 121 10.57 -4.12 -3.23
CA TYR A 121 11.07 -2.77 -2.95
C TYR A 121 11.90 -2.71 -1.67
N VAL A 122 11.96 -3.79 -0.92
CA VAL A 122 12.93 -3.99 0.16
C VAL A 122 14.20 -4.61 -0.38
N GLU A 123 14.07 -5.64 -1.26
CA GLU A 123 15.21 -6.30 -1.88
C GLU A 123 15.90 -5.43 -2.94
N HIS A 124 15.19 -4.44 -3.50
CA HIS A 124 15.69 -3.52 -4.52
C HIS A 124 15.49 -2.07 -4.05
N PRO A 125 16.35 -1.55 -3.16
CA PRO A 125 16.22 -0.18 -2.63
C PRO A 125 16.18 0.89 -3.71
N GLU A 126 16.89 0.68 -4.83
CA GLU A 126 16.87 1.59 -5.97
C GLU A 126 15.48 1.67 -6.63
N ALA A 127 14.72 0.57 -6.62
CA ALA A 127 13.35 0.58 -7.11
C ALA A 127 12.41 1.34 -6.17
N TRP A 128 12.66 1.26 -4.88
CA TRP A 128 11.92 2.06 -3.89
C TRP A 128 12.19 3.55 -4.06
N ASP A 129 13.46 3.92 -4.25
CA ASP A 129 13.82 5.32 -4.49
C ASP A 129 13.15 5.85 -5.75
N ALA A 130 13.12 5.05 -6.82
CA ALA A 130 12.42 5.40 -8.05
C ALA A 130 10.92 5.59 -7.83
N PHE A 131 10.31 4.74 -7.02
CA PHE A 131 8.90 4.88 -6.66
C PHE A 131 8.63 6.23 -5.98
N LEU A 132 9.46 6.60 -5.01
CA LEU A 132 9.31 7.89 -4.32
C LEU A 132 9.49 9.08 -5.26
N GLN A 133 10.42 8.99 -6.21
CA GLN A 133 10.62 10.04 -7.22
C GLN A 133 9.41 10.14 -8.15
N ASP A 134 8.83 9.01 -8.55
CA ASP A 134 7.65 8.99 -9.39
C ASP A 134 6.43 9.58 -8.65
N VAL A 135 6.30 9.30 -7.36
CA VAL A 135 5.24 9.90 -6.53
C VAL A 135 5.42 11.41 -6.46
N ALA A 136 6.64 11.88 -6.24
CA ALA A 136 6.92 13.32 -6.15
C ALA A 136 6.58 14.02 -7.46
N ALA A 137 6.97 13.42 -8.61
CA ALA A 137 6.66 13.97 -9.93
C ALA A 137 5.15 14.00 -10.19
N ALA A 138 4.44 12.95 -9.80
CA ALA A 138 2.99 12.89 -9.97
C ALA A 138 2.28 13.93 -9.08
N GLN A 139 2.78 14.15 -7.87
CA GLN A 139 2.23 15.16 -6.96
C GLN A 139 2.38 16.57 -7.56
N GLU A 140 3.52 16.87 -8.14
CA GLU A 140 3.75 18.16 -8.79
C GLU A 140 2.81 18.40 -9.98
N ALA A 141 2.35 17.33 -10.62
CA ALA A 141 1.47 17.41 -11.79
C ALA A 141 -0.02 17.57 -11.42
N LEU A 142 -0.35 17.50 -10.15
CA LEU A 142 -1.74 17.64 -9.69
C LEU A 142 -2.24 19.08 -9.70
#